data_0858cb375ac9b3b847d89180f1920351
#
_entry.id   0858cb375ac9b3b847d89180f1920351
#
_cell.length_a   1.000
_cell.length_b   1.000
_cell.length_c   1.000
_cell.angle_alpha   90.00
_cell.angle_beta   90.00
_cell.angle_gamma   90.00
#
_symmetry.space_group_name_H-M   'P 1'
#
loop_
_entity.id
_entity.type
_entity.pdbx_description
1 polymer ?
#
loop_
_entity_poly.entity_id
_entity_poly.type
_entity_poly.pdbx_seq_one_letter_code
_entity_poly.pdbx_strand_id
1 'polypeptide(L)'
;LVGSEMCIRDREEAPEGRPSTFAECIALLGNPFILLMFVGIMCHVGIDVGTNTTAPKILMERLGVDIHAAAFATSLYFIFRTIGCLTGSLVLAHWAAKKFFVVSVVLMVASMAGFLLFDSKVLLYVSIALVGYGNSNVFSILFSQALLSMPQRQNEVSGLMIMGLFGGTVFPLLMG
;
A
#
# COMPACT_ATOMS: atom_id res chain seq x y z
N LEU A 1 -18.50 27.20 -9.39
CA LEU A 1 -17.57 28.10 -10.09
C LEU A 1 -16.58 28.80 -9.13
N VAL A 2 -16.98 29.11 -7.89
CA VAL A 2 -16.09 29.75 -6.88
C VAL A 2 -15.01 28.77 -6.36
N GLY A 3 -15.29 27.46 -6.31
CA GLY A 3 -14.35 26.45 -5.82
C GLY A 3 -13.18 26.16 -6.77
N SER A 4 -13.37 26.36 -8.07
CA SER A 4 -12.33 26.07 -9.07
C SER A 4 -11.26 27.18 -9.12
N GLU A 5 -11.64 28.43 -8.90
CA GLU A 5 -10.70 29.55 -8.88
C GLU A 5 -9.83 29.54 -7.60
N MET A 6 -10.39 29.08 -6.47
CA MET A 6 -9.65 28.95 -5.21
C MET A 6 -8.55 27.87 -5.31
N CYS A 7 -8.85 26.74 -5.99
CA CYS A 7 -7.86 25.68 -6.23
C CYS A 7 -6.74 26.08 -7.22
N ILE A 8 -7.05 26.99 -8.17
CA ILE A 8 -6.05 27.49 -9.14
C ILE A 8 -5.17 28.54 -8.47
N ARG A 9 -5.72 29.37 -7.60
CA ARG A 9 -5.00 30.43 -6.89
C ARG A 9 -4.01 29.86 -5.87
N ASP A 10 -4.37 28.77 -5.17
CA ASP A 10 -3.46 28.08 -4.25
C ASP A 10 -2.27 27.41 -4.97
N ARG A 11 -2.37 27.22 -6.29
CA ARG A 11 -1.30 26.63 -7.11
C ARG A 11 -0.30 27.67 -7.62
N GLU A 12 -0.70 28.94 -7.72
CA GLU A 12 0.17 30.03 -8.18
C GLU A 12 1.04 30.62 -7.06
N GLU A 13 0.69 30.41 -5.79
CA GLU A 13 1.44 30.90 -4.62
C GLU A 13 2.38 29.85 -3.99
N ALA A 14 2.55 28.68 -4.60
CA ALA A 14 3.64 27.79 -4.20
C ALA A 14 4.96 28.48 -4.55
N PRO A 15 5.81 28.87 -3.57
CA PRO A 15 7.08 29.48 -3.87
C PRO A 15 7.84 28.56 -4.81
N GLU A 16 8.38 29.10 -5.91
CA GLU A 16 9.34 28.43 -6.78
C GLU A 16 10.52 27.99 -5.92
N GLY A 17 10.34 26.88 -5.20
CA GLY A 17 11.37 26.28 -4.39
C GLY A 17 12.48 25.81 -5.32
N ARG A 18 13.73 26.12 -4.97
CA ARG A 18 14.91 25.51 -5.58
C ARG A 18 14.65 24.03 -5.80
N PRO A 19 15.05 23.44 -6.93
CA PRO A 19 14.90 22.00 -7.13
C PRO A 19 15.55 21.29 -5.96
N SER A 20 14.76 20.52 -5.23
CA SER A 20 15.21 19.81 -4.03
C SER A 20 16.28 18.79 -4.44
N THR A 21 17.42 18.83 -3.78
CA THR A 21 18.52 17.92 -4.03
C THR A 21 18.15 16.53 -3.48
N PHE A 22 18.56 15.47 -4.14
CA PHE A 22 18.38 14.09 -3.69
C PHE A 22 18.86 13.86 -2.24
N ALA A 23 19.95 14.52 -1.84
CA ALA A 23 20.46 14.48 -0.48
C ALA A 23 19.48 15.09 0.54
N GLU A 24 18.74 16.14 0.18
CA GLU A 24 17.72 16.75 1.03
C GLU A 24 16.52 15.83 1.23
N CYS A 25 16.13 15.07 0.19
CA CYS A 25 15.09 14.06 0.31
C CYS A 25 15.51 12.94 1.28
N ILE A 26 16.75 12.45 1.16
CA ILE A 26 17.26 11.41 2.07
C ILE A 26 17.44 11.95 3.49
N ALA A 27 17.81 13.20 3.68
CA ALA A 27 17.94 13.82 5.00
C ALA A 27 16.60 13.83 5.77
N LEU A 28 15.45 13.79 5.08
CA LEU A 28 14.13 13.65 5.71
C LEU A 28 13.95 12.32 6.46
N LEU A 29 14.69 11.28 6.11
CA LEU A 29 14.71 10.00 6.86
C LEU A 29 15.25 10.17 8.29
N GLY A 30 15.94 11.27 8.60
CA GLY A 30 16.30 11.63 9.98
C GLY A 30 15.08 11.91 10.88
N ASN A 31 13.91 12.21 10.30
CA ASN A 31 12.68 12.33 11.05
C ASN A 31 12.06 10.93 11.26
N PRO A 32 11.91 10.47 12.53
CA PRO A 32 11.44 9.13 12.82
C PRO A 32 10.02 8.85 12.29
N PHE A 33 9.17 9.88 12.19
CA PHE A 33 7.83 9.73 11.64
C PHE A 33 7.88 9.48 10.12
N ILE A 34 8.67 10.25 9.38
CA ILE A 34 8.88 10.06 7.93
C ILE A 34 9.53 8.71 7.65
N LEU A 35 10.53 8.32 8.45
CA LEU A 35 11.17 7.01 8.35
C LEU A 35 10.15 5.88 8.54
N LEU A 36 9.26 5.99 9.54
CA LEU A 36 8.22 5.01 9.81
C LEU A 36 7.24 4.90 8.62
N MET A 37 6.82 6.03 8.04
CA MET A 37 5.95 6.03 6.86
C MET A 37 6.65 5.42 5.64
N PHE A 38 7.92 5.73 5.42
CA PHE A 38 8.74 5.17 4.35
C PHE A 38 8.88 3.65 4.46
N VAL A 39 9.26 3.16 5.64
CA VAL A 39 9.34 1.71 5.90
C VAL A 39 7.96 1.05 5.77
N GLY A 40 6.90 1.70 6.24
CA GLY A 40 5.54 1.22 6.07
C GLY A 40 5.14 1.04 4.60
N ILE A 41 5.52 1.96 3.73
CA ILE A 41 5.29 1.87 2.27
C ILE A 41 6.12 0.72 1.68
N MET A 42 7.39 0.57 2.06
CA MET A 42 8.21 -0.55 1.62
C MET A 42 7.59 -1.90 2.01
N CYS A 43 7.16 -2.05 3.26
CA CYS A 43 6.49 -3.26 3.74
C CYS A 43 5.19 -3.52 2.99
N HIS A 44 4.37 -2.48 2.74
CA HIS A 44 3.14 -2.58 1.97
C HIS A 44 3.39 -3.17 0.57
N VAL A 45 4.39 -2.64 -0.15
CA VAL A 45 4.76 -3.14 -1.48
C VAL A 45 5.35 -4.55 -1.38
N GLY A 46 6.16 -4.82 -0.35
CA GLY A 46 6.70 -6.16 -0.09
C GLY A 46 5.60 -7.21 0.10
N ILE A 47 4.54 -6.89 0.84
CA ILE A 47 3.37 -7.75 1.01
C ILE A 47 2.63 -7.93 -0.32
N ASP A 48 2.43 -6.85 -1.07
CA ASP A 48 1.75 -6.86 -2.36
C ASP A 48 2.45 -7.81 -3.35
N VAL A 49 3.73 -7.58 -3.59
CA VAL A 49 4.53 -8.38 -4.52
C VAL A 49 4.75 -9.79 -3.97
N GLY A 50 5.05 -9.93 -2.68
CA GLY A 50 5.23 -11.22 -2.02
C GLY A 50 3.99 -12.11 -2.12
N THR A 51 2.80 -11.57 -1.83
CA THR A 51 1.55 -12.31 -1.94
C THR A 51 1.30 -12.77 -3.39
N ASN A 52 1.48 -11.87 -4.36
CA ASN A 52 1.22 -12.19 -5.77
C ASN A 52 2.19 -13.20 -6.36
N THR A 53 3.43 -13.26 -5.87
CA THR A 53 4.42 -14.27 -6.32
C THR A 53 4.29 -15.59 -5.58
N THR A 54 3.94 -15.56 -4.30
CA THR A 54 3.93 -16.76 -3.44
C THR A 54 2.59 -17.47 -3.44
N ALA A 55 1.46 -16.74 -3.54
CA ALA A 55 0.13 -17.35 -3.50
C ALA A 55 -0.11 -18.40 -4.57
N PRO A 56 0.21 -18.19 -5.86
CA PRO A 56 0.09 -19.23 -6.89
C PRO A 56 0.96 -20.45 -6.60
N LYS A 57 2.20 -20.25 -6.14
CA LYS A 57 3.13 -21.33 -5.80
C LYS A 57 2.57 -22.21 -4.68
N ILE A 58 2.10 -21.62 -3.59
CA ILE A 58 1.51 -22.35 -2.45
C ILE A 58 0.26 -23.12 -2.87
N LEU A 59 -0.59 -22.54 -3.71
CA LEU A 59 -1.77 -23.24 -4.22
C LEU A 59 -1.41 -24.47 -5.06
N MET A 60 -0.39 -24.35 -5.91
CA MET A 60 0.10 -25.50 -6.70
C MET A 60 0.74 -26.57 -5.81
N GLU A 61 1.58 -26.18 -4.86
CA GLU A 61 2.31 -27.11 -3.99
C GLU A 61 1.42 -27.80 -2.97
N ARG A 62 0.51 -27.06 -2.29
CA ARG A 62 -0.33 -27.64 -1.23
C ARG A 62 -1.58 -28.33 -1.74
N LEU A 63 -2.19 -27.80 -2.80
CA LEU A 63 -3.47 -28.30 -3.30
C LEU A 63 -3.35 -29.06 -4.63
N GLY A 64 -2.16 -29.10 -5.25
CA GLY A 64 -1.98 -29.72 -6.56
C GLY A 64 -2.84 -29.10 -7.67
N VAL A 65 -3.25 -27.83 -7.52
CA VAL A 65 -4.10 -27.17 -8.52
C VAL A 65 -3.31 -26.84 -9.77
N ASP A 66 -4.00 -26.86 -10.92
CA ASP A 66 -3.42 -26.47 -12.20
C ASP A 66 -3.00 -24.98 -12.21
N ILE A 67 -2.05 -24.65 -13.07
CA ILE A 67 -1.49 -23.31 -13.22
C ILE A 67 -2.57 -22.24 -13.51
N HIS A 68 -3.61 -22.60 -14.26
CA HIS A 68 -4.73 -21.69 -14.53
C HIS A 68 -5.54 -21.37 -13.27
N ALA A 69 -5.79 -22.36 -12.43
CA ALA A 69 -6.48 -22.16 -11.15
C ALA A 69 -5.60 -21.38 -10.17
N ALA A 70 -4.29 -21.60 -10.17
CA ALA A 70 -3.35 -20.85 -9.36
C ALA A 70 -3.26 -19.36 -9.81
N ALA A 71 -3.25 -19.11 -11.12
CA ALA A 71 -3.26 -17.75 -11.67
C ALA A 71 -4.56 -16.97 -11.34
N PHE A 72 -5.68 -17.69 -11.18
CA PHE A 72 -6.94 -17.07 -10.73
C PHE A 72 -6.82 -16.41 -9.33
N ALA A 73 -5.96 -16.96 -8.47
CA ALA A 73 -5.71 -16.36 -7.15
C ALA A 73 -5.18 -14.92 -7.25
N THR A 74 -4.26 -14.66 -8.18
CA THR A 74 -3.73 -13.31 -8.44
C THR A 74 -4.82 -12.40 -8.97
N SER A 75 -5.68 -12.88 -9.87
CA SER A 75 -6.83 -12.11 -10.38
C SER A 75 -7.79 -11.75 -9.24
N LEU A 76 -8.08 -12.72 -8.37
CA LEU A 76 -8.94 -12.53 -7.21
C LEU A 76 -8.38 -11.48 -6.24
N TYR A 77 -7.07 -11.52 -5.98
CA TYR A 77 -6.38 -10.51 -5.18
C TYR A 77 -6.61 -9.11 -5.74
N PHE A 78 -6.40 -8.89 -7.03
CA PHE A 78 -6.56 -7.56 -7.64
C PHE A 78 -8.02 -7.09 -7.71
N ILE A 79 -8.97 -8.01 -7.93
CA ILE A 79 -10.41 -7.70 -7.89
C ILE A 79 -10.77 -7.17 -6.50
N PHE A 80 -10.41 -7.89 -5.43
CA PHE A 80 -10.72 -7.47 -4.07
C PHE A 80 -9.94 -6.22 -3.64
N ARG A 81 -8.72 -6.04 -4.15
CA ARG A 81 -7.96 -4.79 -3.97
C ARG A 81 -8.68 -3.61 -4.59
N THR A 82 -9.21 -3.75 -5.81
CA THR A 82 -9.97 -2.68 -6.47
C THR A 82 -11.27 -2.37 -5.71
N ILE A 83 -12.01 -3.39 -5.30
CA ILE A 83 -13.20 -3.22 -4.46
C ILE A 83 -12.85 -2.51 -3.15
N GLY A 84 -11.74 -2.91 -2.52
CA GLY A 84 -11.22 -2.29 -1.30
C GLY A 84 -10.85 -0.82 -1.49
N CYS A 85 -10.24 -0.44 -2.62
CA CYS A 85 -9.96 0.97 -2.93
C CYS A 85 -11.25 1.78 -3.05
N LEU A 86 -12.26 1.28 -3.77
CA LEU A 86 -13.54 1.97 -3.94
C LEU A 86 -14.30 2.10 -2.63
N THR A 87 -14.47 1.00 -1.90
CA THR A 87 -15.17 1.01 -0.60
C THR A 87 -14.40 1.81 0.44
N GLY A 88 -13.08 1.69 0.46
CA GLY A 88 -12.21 2.41 1.37
C GLY A 88 -12.26 3.92 1.19
N SER A 89 -12.37 4.41 -0.05
CA SER A 89 -12.54 5.85 -0.31
C SER A 89 -13.84 6.39 0.30
N LEU A 90 -14.93 5.62 0.21
CA LEU A 90 -16.22 5.98 0.82
C LEU A 90 -16.17 5.92 2.36
N VAL A 91 -15.50 4.91 2.90
CA VAL A 91 -15.35 4.75 4.36
C VAL A 91 -14.46 5.85 4.94
N LEU A 92 -13.35 6.21 4.26
CA LEU A 92 -12.47 7.30 4.72
C LEU A 92 -13.17 8.66 4.73
N ALA A 93 -14.21 8.86 3.92
CA ALA A 93 -14.99 10.09 3.97
C ALA A 93 -15.76 10.26 5.31
N HIS A 94 -16.04 9.17 6.02
CA HIS A 94 -16.84 9.17 7.26
C HIS A 94 -16.04 8.71 8.48
N TRP A 95 -14.96 7.98 8.30
CA TRP A 95 -14.14 7.42 9.37
C TRP A 95 -12.78 8.10 9.47
N ALA A 96 -12.24 8.20 10.70
CA ALA A 96 -10.89 8.67 10.91
C ALA A 96 -9.87 7.71 10.26
N ALA A 97 -8.95 8.25 9.44
CA ALA A 97 -7.93 7.49 8.72
C ALA A 97 -7.14 6.52 9.62
N LYS A 98 -6.84 6.92 10.86
CA LYS A 98 -6.15 6.08 11.84
C LYS A 98 -6.93 4.80 12.19
N LYS A 99 -8.24 4.91 12.42
CA LYS A 99 -9.09 3.74 12.75
C LYS A 99 -9.16 2.79 11.56
N PHE A 100 -9.39 3.34 10.37
CA PHE A 100 -9.45 2.55 9.15
C PHE A 100 -8.12 1.85 8.86
N PHE A 101 -6.99 2.53 9.03
CA PHE A 101 -5.66 1.95 8.90
C PHE A 101 -5.45 0.74 9.82
N VAL A 102 -5.78 0.89 11.11
CA VAL A 102 -5.65 -0.21 12.08
C VAL A 102 -6.50 -1.41 11.68
N VAL A 103 -7.76 -1.19 11.28
CA VAL A 103 -8.65 -2.26 10.81
C VAL A 103 -8.08 -2.96 9.58
N SER A 104 -7.58 -2.20 8.61
CA SER A 104 -6.96 -2.74 7.39
C SER A 104 -5.73 -3.59 7.70
N VAL A 105 -4.85 -3.12 8.60
CA VAL A 105 -3.65 -3.86 9.01
C VAL A 105 -4.03 -5.13 9.78
N VAL A 106 -4.97 -5.07 10.72
CA VAL A 106 -5.44 -6.25 11.46
C VAL A 106 -6.06 -7.28 10.52
N LEU A 107 -6.90 -6.83 9.58
CA LEU A 107 -7.51 -7.71 8.57
C LEU A 107 -6.44 -8.38 7.72
N MET A 108 -5.43 -7.62 7.29
CA MET A 108 -4.32 -8.13 6.47
C MET A 108 -3.49 -9.17 7.23
N VAL A 109 -3.12 -8.89 8.49
CA VAL A 109 -2.34 -9.82 9.33
C VAL A 109 -3.14 -11.10 9.61
N ALA A 110 -4.43 -10.99 9.96
CA ALA A 110 -5.30 -12.14 10.18
C ALA A 110 -5.45 -12.99 8.91
N SER A 111 -5.58 -12.35 7.75
CA SER A 111 -5.68 -13.04 6.45
C SER A 111 -4.38 -13.71 6.05
N MET A 112 -3.22 -13.09 6.31
CA MET A 112 -1.91 -13.72 6.11
C MET A 112 -1.71 -14.92 7.02
N ALA A 113 -2.12 -14.83 8.29
CA ALA A 113 -2.10 -15.97 9.19
C ALA A 113 -3.02 -17.10 8.69
N GLY A 114 -4.22 -16.77 8.21
CA GLY A 114 -5.13 -17.74 7.58
C GLY A 114 -4.53 -18.40 6.35
N PHE A 115 -3.83 -17.62 5.51
CA PHE A 115 -3.13 -18.16 4.34
C PHE A 115 -2.01 -19.17 4.68
N LEU A 116 -1.36 -18.99 5.83
CA LEU A 116 -0.32 -19.91 6.31
C LEU A 116 -0.89 -21.16 6.99
N LEU A 117 -2.02 -21.03 7.70
CA LEU A 117 -2.56 -22.07 8.58
C LEU A 117 -3.59 -22.98 7.88
N PHE A 118 -4.28 -22.51 6.85
CA PHE A 118 -5.34 -23.27 6.20
C PHE A 118 -4.83 -24.06 5.01
N ASP A 119 -5.31 -25.32 4.90
CA ASP A 119 -5.07 -26.21 3.77
C ASP A 119 -6.32 -26.41 2.88
N SER A 120 -7.41 -25.73 3.22
CA SER A 120 -8.64 -25.77 2.43
C SER A 120 -8.59 -24.79 1.25
N LYS A 121 -8.89 -25.29 0.04
CA LYS A 121 -8.92 -24.49 -1.19
C LYS A 121 -9.73 -23.19 -1.03
N VAL A 122 -10.95 -23.29 -0.49
CA VAL A 122 -11.85 -22.14 -0.32
C VAL A 122 -11.28 -21.12 0.65
N LEU A 123 -10.74 -21.60 1.79
CA LEU A 123 -10.17 -20.71 2.83
C LEU A 123 -8.92 -20.01 2.33
N LEU A 124 -8.09 -20.66 1.51
CA LEU A 124 -6.91 -20.04 0.89
C LEU A 124 -7.31 -18.93 -0.08
N TYR A 125 -8.29 -19.15 -0.95
CA TYR A 125 -8.79 -18.11 -1.85
C TYR A 125 -9.41 -16.94 -1.10
N VAL A 126 -10.19 -17.20 -0.05
CA VAL A 126 -10.77 -16.16 0.81
C VAL A 126 -9.67 -15.36 1.50
N SER A 127 -8.64 -16.02 2.03
CA SER A 127 -7.49 -15.35 2.65
C SER A 127 -6.77 -14.43 1.65
N ILE A 128 -6.50 -14.89 0.43
CA ILE A 128 -5.88 -14.09 -0.63
C ILE A 128 -6.73 -12.85 -0.96
N ALA A 129 -8.04 -13.03 -1.10
CA ALA A 129 -8.98 -11.95 -1.37
C ALA A 129 -8.97 -10.90 -0.24
N LEU A 130 -8.98 -11.35 1.02
CA LEU A 130 -8.95 -10.46 2.19
C LEU A 130 -7.61 -9.75 2.36
N VAL A 131 -6.48 -10.39 2.01
CA VAL A 131 -5.18 -9.68 1.96
C VAL A 131 -5.24 -8.55 0.94
N GLY A 132 -5.77 -8.80 -0.27
CA GLY A 132 -5.95 -7.79 -1.30
C GLY A 132 -6.82 -6.63 -0.82
N TYR A 133 -7.95 -6.93 -0.21
CA TYR A 133 -8.86 -5.93 0.35
C TYR A 133 -8.20 -5.09 1.46
N GLY A 134 -7.55 -5.74 2.44
CA GLY A 134 -6.85 -5.06 3.55
C GLY A 134 -5.68 -4.19 3.07
N ASN A 135 -4.95 -4.65 2.05
CA ASN A 135 -3.80 -3.94 1.48
C ASN A 135 -4.19 -2.73 0.61
N SER A 136 -5.45 -2.61 0.19
CA SER A 136 -5.91 -1.66 -0.84
C SER A 136 -5.62 -0.18 -0.54
N ASN A 137 -5.87 0.27 0.69
CA ASN A 137 -5.80 1.69 1.06
C ASN A 137 -4.59 2.06 1.94
N VAL A 138 -3.76 1.08 2.29
CA VAL A 138 -2.61 1.27 3.20
C VAL A 138 -1.64 2.30 2.63
N PHE A 139 -1.29 2.18 1.35
CA PHE A 139 -0.41 3.14 0.68
C PHE A 139 -0.96 4.57 0.73
N SER A 140 -2.22 4.76 0.33
CA SER A 140 -2.84 6.09 0.27
C SER A 140 -2.87 6.77 1.64
N ILE A 141 -3.12 6.01 2.70
CA ILE A 141 -3.14 6.53 4.07
C ILE A 141 -1.73 6.92 4.52
N LEU A 142 -0.74 6.06 4.33
CA LEU A 142 0.64 6.33 4.72
C LEU A 142 1.20 7.53 3.95
N PHE A 143 0.97 7.58 2.64
CA PHE A 143 1.38 8.67 1.77
C PHE A 143 0.76 10.00 2.19
N SER A 144 -0.57 10.02 2.39
CA SER A 144 -1.28 11.22 2.85
C SER A 144 -0.79 11.70 4.21
N GLN A 145 -0.59 10.80 5.17
CA GLN A 145 -0.07 11.16 6.50
C GLN A 145 1.35 11.70 6.44
N ALA A 146 2.20 11.15 5.58
CA ALA A 146 3.55 11.66 5.35
C ALA A 146 3.51 13.10 4.81
N LEU A 147 2.69 13.39 3.80
CA LEU A 147 2.52 14.73 3.24
C LEU A 147 1.98 15.74 4.25
N LEU A 148 0.98 15.35 5.04
CA LEU A 148 0.38 16.19 6.08
C LEU A 148 1.33 16.50 7.22
N SER A 149 2.33 15.66 7.47
CA SER A 149 3.32 15.87 8.52
C SER A 149 4.33 16.99 8.20
N MET A 150 4.55 17.26 6.90
CA MET A 150 5.48 18.29 6.44
C MET A 150 4.89 19.11 5.27
N PRO A 151 3.91 20.00 5.53
CA PRO A 151 3.21 20.74 4.48
C PRO A 151 4.11 21.64 3.63
N GLN A 152 5.23 22.10 4.19
CA GLN A 152 6.18 22.98 3.49
C GLN A 152 7.18 22.24 2.59
N ARG A 153 7.25 20.89 2.69
CA ARG A 153 8.21 20.05 1.98
C ARG A 153 7.52 18.89 1.26
N GLN A 154 6.32 19.10 0.77
CA GLN A 154 5.49 18.04 0.18
C GLN A 154 6.15 17.40 -1.04
N ASN A 155 6.88 18.16 -1.86
CA ASN A 155 7.57 17.64 -3.05
C ASN A 155 8.68 16.65 -2.66
N GLU A 156 9.47 16.98 -1.64
CA GLU A 156 10.56 16.13 -1.14
C GLU A 156 10.01 14.87 -0.48
N VAL A 157 8.96 15.03 0.35
CA VAL A 157 8.29 13.90 1.01
C VAL A 157 7.64 12.98 -0.01
N SER A 158 6.93 13.52 -1.03
CA SER A 158 6.31 12.69 -2.07
C SER A 158 7.36 11.93 -2.89
N GLY A 159 8.45 12.59 -3.29
CA GLY A 159 9.57 11.96 -3.96
C GLY A 159 10.16 10.80 -3.15
N LEU A 160 10.40 11.04 -1.85
CA LEU A 160 10.91 10.02 -0.94
C LEU A 160 9.95 8.82 -0.80
N MET A 161 8.64 9.07 -0.63
CA MET A 161 7.64 8.01 -0.50
C MET A 161 7.52 7.18 -1.78
N ILE A 162 7.63 7.81 -2.96
CA ILE A 162 7.67 7.11 -4.25
C ILE A 162 8.92 6.24 -4.36
N MET A 163 10.07 6.71 -3.87
CA MET A 163 11.28 5.87 -3.79
C MET A 163 11.06 4.64 -2.90
N GLY A 164 10.26 4.75 -1.83
CA GLY A 164 9.87 3.62 -0.99
C GLY A 164 9.12 2.52 -1.76
N LEU A 165 8.33 2.86 -2.77
CA LEU A 165 7.68 1.88 -3.64
C LEU A 165 8.70 1.00 -4.38
N PHE A 166 9.75 1.61 -4.91
CA PHE A 166 10.82 0.86 -5.59
C PHE A 166 11.60 -0.01 -4.59
N GLY A 167 11.82 0.46 -3.36
CA GLY A 167 12.45 -0.33 -2.30
C GLY A 167 11.67 -1.62 -1.99
N GLY A 168 10.34 -1.59 -2.02
CA GLY A 168 9.50 -2.76 -1.81
C GLY A 168 9.65 -3.84 -2.87
N THR A 169 10.03 -3.50 -4.10
CA THR A 169 10.24 -4.47 -5.19
C THR A 169 11.51 -5.31 -5.03
N VAL A 170 12.40 -4.94 -4.12
CA VAL A 170 13.62 -5.70 -3.81
C VAL A 170 13.29 -6.95 -2.96
N PHE A 171 12.17 -6.96 -2.23
CA PHE A 171 11.80 -8.09 -1.38
C PHE A 171 11.71 -9.44 -2.11
N PRO A 172 11.13 -9.57 -3.31
CA PRO A 172 11.11 -10.83 -4.04
C PRO A 172 12.49 -11.37 -4.37
N LEU A 173 13.48 -10.50 -4.59
CA LEU A 173 14.87 -10.92 -4.84
C LEU A 173 15.52 -11.52 -3.58
N LEU A 174 15.04 -11.13 -2.39
CA LEU A 174 15.50 -11.69 -1.11
C LEU A 174 14.75 -12.98 -0.74
N MET A 175 13.57 -13.19 -1.31
CA MET A 175 12.76 -14.39 -1.06
C MET A 175 13.12 -15.56 -1.99
N GLY A 176 13.96 -15.34 -3.02
CA GLY A 176 14.46 -16.39 -3.93
C GLY A 176 13.53 -16.62 -5.10
#